data_8342a1f9c6e70a5d170a69294a01cfb7
#
_entry.id   8342a1f9c6e70a5d170a69294a01cfb7
#
_cell.length_a   1.000
_cell.length_b   1.000
_cell.length_c   1.000
_cell.angle_alpha   90.00
_cell.angle_beta   90.00
_cell.angle_gamma   90.00
#
_symmetry.space_group_name_H-M   'P 1'
#
loop_
_entity.id
_entity.type
_entity.pdbx_description
1 polymer ?
#
loop_
_entity_poly.entity_id
_entity_poly.type
_entity_poly.pdbx_seq_one_letter_code
_entity_poly.pdbx_strand_id
1 'polypeptide(L)'
;MTMRRRTFLSVSVAGAAGLGLSQLGGGRALAGVGLLDPAPTTPFAVGVRRYDWTRGSRPCTTYVYYPATGTPGGNPVTNAPAAGGVFPVYNFTHGYGSSPQNSLFIIRALAAAGFIVPAPHFNHNFNDVNNGNTSKDVSQILTQTLALNTSGPLAGHINTGIGVGVSGHSLGGMVTHGLLTSWPDSRIVSANPQSCVDMGNPAASVSAKVLFVHGDRDSTTSYSSARQAYTEMTWPKAFLTFVGGTHTSFWSDNRFPNTVVDWARWTMYGDTAARDRLPADAAGSNTRWEAQLGDSPGGPAAYTLVAQHSGKAADINEASTAVGARLIQWTTNSRPNQQFEFVDSGDGHVRVKARHSGLFLQPTGTATGADVVQQADTGATGQQWRVVDHGGDVISLVNRESGLALDVWEHSTADGARISQWIYSGSPNQRFTRRRV
;
A
#
# COMPACT_ATOMS: atom_id res chain seq x y z
N MET A 1 49.96 -10.12 52.69
CA MET A 1 49.60 -11.38 53.35
C MET A 1 48.47 -12.00 52.47
N THR A 2 48.90 -12.95 51.63
CA THR A 2 48.39 -14.28 51.32
C THR A 2 46.96 -14.33 50.74
N MET A 3 46.82 -14.41 49.42
CA MET A 3 46.58 -15.60 48.61
C MET A 3 45.37 -16.49 49.00
N ARG A 4 44.39 -16.71 48.11
CA ARG A 4 44.21 -17.99 47.38
C ARG A 4 43.11 -17.93 46.30
N ARG A 5 43.52 -18.34 45.13
CA ARG A 5 42.68 -18.79 43.98
C ARG A 5 42.12 -20.20 44.26
N ARG A 6 41.02 -20.55 43.59
CA ARG A 6 40.71 -21.92 43.01
C ARG A 6 39.43 -21.77 42.17
N THR A 7 39.41 -21.88 40.87
CA THR A 7 39.66 -22.93 39.88
C THR A 7 38.58 -24.04 39.81
N PHE A 8 37.90 -24.06 38.68
CA PHE A 8 37.30 -25.13 37.86
C PHE A 8 36.44 -26.25 38.51
N LEU A 9 35.25 -26.55 37.86
CA LEU A 9 35.02 -27.81 37.15
C LEU A 9 33.75 -27.77 36.32
N SER A 10 33.91 -28.12 35.06
CA SER A 10 32.87 -28.48 34.07
C SER A 10 32.47 -29.95 34.26
N VAL A 11 31.19 -30.28 34.10
CA VAL A 11 30.76 -31.68 33.81
C VAL A 11 29.59 -31.64 32.85
N SER A 12 29.84 -32.21 31.69
CA SER A 12 28.83 -32.61 30.68
C SER A 12 28.34 -34.02 31.03
N VAL A 13 27.05 -34.30 30.94
CA VAL A 13 26.54 -35.65 30.73
C VAL A 13 25.28 -35.58 29.88
N ALA A 14 25.29 -36.33 28.79
CA ALA A 14 24.17 -36.66 27.91
C ALA A 14 23.42 -37.86 28.49
N GLY A 15 22.11 -37.94 28.15
CA GLY A 15 21.35 -39.18 28.44
C GLY A 15 19.90 -39.08 28.05
N ALA A 16 19.49 -39.96 27.18
CA ALA A 16 18.28 -40.01 26.36
C ALA A 16 17.03 -40.61 27.06
N ALA A 17 15.91 -40.41 26.31
CA ALA A 17 14.76 -41.28 26.09
C ALA A 17 13.59 -41.28 27.09
N GLY A 18 12.38 -41.08 26.51
CA GLY A 18 11.21 -41.82 26.96
C GLY A 18 9.87 -41.13 26.83
N LEU A 19 9.20 -41.22 25.71
CA LEU A 19 7.73 -41.45 25.48
C LEU A 19 6.68 -40.88 26.44
N GLY A 20 5.73 -40.15 25.90
CA GLY A 20 4.40 -39.90 26.46
C GLY A 20 3.52 -39.08 25.53
N LEU A 21 2.72 -39.78 24.69
CA LEU A 21 1.63 -39.20 23.91
C LEU A 21 0.51 -38.69 24.85
N SER A 22 -0.04 -37.53 24.60
CA SER A 22 -1.49 -37.30 24.67
C SER A 22 -1.88 -36.16 23.73
N GLN A 23 -2.71 -36.49 22.76
CA GLN A 23 -3.47 -35.57 21.90
C GLN A 23 -4.51 -34.79 22.73
N LEU A 24 -4.77 -33.56 22.34
CA LEU A 24 -6.07 -32.99 21.98
C LEU A 24 -5.99 -31.46 21.98
N GLY A 25 -6.42 -30.86 20.90
CA GLY A 25 -6.65 -29.43 20.83
C GLY A 25 -6.24 -28.83 19.48
N GLY A 26 -7.06 -29.08 18.45
CA GLY A 26 -6.94 -28.41 17.15
C GLY A 26 -7.10 -26.90 17.24
N GLY A 27 -6.04 -26.17 17.51
CA GLY A 27 -5.92 -24.76 17.24
C GLY A 27 -5.66 -24.60 15.73
N ARG A 28 -6.63 -24.07 14.99
CA ARG A 28 -6.38 -23.52 13.65
C ARG A 28 -5.25 -22.50 13.82
N ALA A 29 -4.07 -22.83 13.35
CA ALA A 29 -3.04 -21.85 13.09
C ALA A 29 -3.67 -20.85 12.11
N LEU A 30 -3.88 -19.62 12.56
CA LEU A 30 -4.09 -18.48 11.68
C LEU A 30 -2.83 -18.46 10.79
N ALA A 31 -3.03 -18.71 9.50
CA ALA A 31 -1.99 -18.54 8.51
C ALA A 31 -1.46 -17.10 8.72
N GLY A 32 -0.21 -16.99 9.13
CA GLY A 32 0.46 -15.72 9.30
C GLY A 32 0.31 -14.95 7.99
N VAL A 33 -0.15 -13.72 8.07
CA VAL A 33 -0.02 -12.74 6.98
C VAL A 33 1.48 -12.69 6.70
N GLY A 34 1.92 -13.37 5.63
CA GLY A 34 3.33 -13.40 5.26
C GLY A 34 3.80 -11.96 5.12
N LEU A 35 4.80 -11.59 5.89
CA LEU A 35 5.49 -10.31 5.71
C LEU A 35 5.92 -10.26 4.24
N LEU A 36 5.53 -9.21 3.53
CA LEU A 36 6.00 -8.96 2.17
C LEU A 36 7.51 -8.83 2.21
N ASP A 37 8.20 -9.56 1.33
CA ASP A 37 9.60 -9.25 1.08
C ASP A 37 9.70 -7.78 0.65
N PRO A 38 10.70 -7.02 1.11
CA PRO A 38 10.87 -5.64 0.68
C PRO A 38 11.04 -5.58 -0.85
N ALA A 39 10.59 -4.48 -1.44
CA ALA A 39 10.77 -4.26 -2.88
C ALA A 39 12.25 -4.41 -3.26
N PRO A 40 12.59 -5.16 -4.33
CA PRO A 40 13.98 -5.35 -4.74
C PRO A 40 14.68 -4.01 -5.02
N THR A 41 15.91 -3.85 -4.54
CA THR A 41 16.70 -2.62 -4.72
C THR A 41 17.54 -2.61 -5.99
N THR A 42 17.75 -3.79 -6.58
CA THR A 42 18.50 -3.97 -7.84
C THR A 42 17.62 -4.65 -8.88
N PRO A 43 17.74 -4.29 -10.16
CA PRO A 43 16.96 -4.92 -11.21
C PRO A 43 17.40 -6.37 -11.43
N PHE A 44 16.47 -7.21 -11.89
CA PHE A 44 16.73 -8.58 -12.30
C PHE A 44 16.97 -8.70 -13.81
N ALA A 45 17.66 -9.77 -14.24
CA ALA A 45 17.47 -10.30 -15.58
C ALA A 45 16.02 -10.80 -15.72
N VAL A 46 15.52 -10.89 -16.95
CA VAL A 46 14.14 -11.29 -17.20
C VAL A 46 14.08 -12.63 -17.92
N GLY A 47 13.35 -13.56 -17.33
CA GLY A 47 12.95 -14.80 -17.96
C GLY A 47 11.58 -14.70 -18.61
N VAL A 48 11.27 -15.57 -19.57
CA VAL A 48 9.94 -15.68 -20.17
C VAL A 48 9.57 -17.15 -20.41
N ARG A 49 8.31 -17.49 -20.11
CA ARG A 49 7.71 -18.79 -20.40
C ARG A 49 6.38 -18.60 -21.10
N ARG A 50 6.10 -19.44 -22.10
CA ARG A 50 4.83 -19.47 -22.79
C ARG A 50 3.94 -20.54 -22.16
N TYR A 51 2.66 -20.18 -21.99
CA TYR A 51 1.60 -21.08 -21.55
C TYR A 51 0.40 -20.96 -22.51
N ASP A 52 -0.09 -22.09 -23.00
CA ASP A 52 -1.25 -22.15 -23.88
C ASP A 52 -2.51 -22.52 -23.07
N TRP A 53 -2.98 -21.54 -22.29
CA TRP A 53 -4.19 -21.66 -21.47
C TRP A 53 -5.46 -21.41 -22.26
N THR A 54 -6.59 -21.81 -21.68
CA THR A 54 -7.92 -21.58 -22.26
C THR A 54 -8.90 -21.15 -21.17
N ARG A 55 -9.94 -20.43 -21.56
CA ARG A 55 -11.17 -20.25 -20.79
C ARG A 55 -12.35 -20.82 -21.58
N GLY A 56 -12.77 -22.03 -21.26
CA GLY A 56 -13.63 -22.84 -22.12
C GLY A 56 -12.98 -23.07 -23.49
N SER A 57 -13.64 -22.72 -24.56
CA SER A 57 -13.11 -22.80 -25.94
C SER A 57 -12.25 -21.61 -26.36
N ARG A 58 -12.11 -20.58 -25.52
CA ARG A 58 -11.36 -19.37 -25.85
C ARG A 58 -9.86 -19.57 -25.55
N PRO A 59 -8.98 -19.40 -26.55
CA PRO A 59 -7.55 -19.48 -26.33
C PRO A 59 -7.06 -18.28 -25.52
N CYS A 60 -6.21 -18.55 -24.54
CA CYS A 60 -5.58 -17.57 -23.64
C CYS A 60 -4.07 -17.77 -23.62
N THR A 61 -3.43 -17.91 -24.80
CA THR A 61 -1.98 -18.00 -24.91
C THR A 61 -1.33 -16.83 -24.18
N THR A 62 -0.48 -17.12 -23.22
CA THR A 62 0.13 -16.12 -22.34
C THR A 62 1.64 -16.30 -22.24
N TYR A 63 2.37 -15.22 -22.38
CA TYR A 63 3.79 -15.14 -22.07
C TYR A 63 3.93 -14.59 -20.64
N VAL A 64 4.45 -15.42 -19.74
CA VAL A 64 4.73 -15.01 -18.36
C VAL A 64 6.18 -14.58 -18.28
N TYR A 65 6.42 -13.29 -18.04
CA TYR A 65 7.74 -12.72 -17.79
C TYR A 65 7.97 -12.67 -16.28
N TYR A 66 9.22 -12.90 -15.86
CA TYR A 66 9.53 -13.02 -14.43
C TYR A 66 10.98 -12.65 -14.13
N PRO A 67 11.28 -12.28 -12.87
CA PRO A 67 12.64 -12.11 -12.40
C PRO A 67 13.43 -13.39 -12.57
N ALA A 68 14.56 -13.32 -13.25
CA ALA A 68 15.42 -14.48 -13.55
C ALA A 68 16.86 -14.24 -13.09
N THR A 69 17.59 -15.33 -12.95
CA THR A 69 19.05 -15.26 -12.76
C THR A 69 19.73 -14.83 -14.06
N GLY A 70 20.80 -14.03 -13.95
CA GLY A 70 21.55 -13.54 -15.10
C GLY A 70 21.87 -12.06 -15.01
N THR A 71 22.36 -11.48 -16.13
CA THR A 71 22.73 -10.06 -16.21
C THR A 71 21.49 -9.21 -16.52
N PRO A 72 21.17 -8.20 -15.70
CA PRO A 72 20.08 -7.27 -15.98
C PRO A 72 20.25 -6.49 -17.29
N GLY A 73 19.14 -5.97 -17.82
CA GLY A 73 19.15 -5.06 -18.99
C GLY A 73 19.11 -5.75 -20.37
N GLY A 74 19.31 -7.07 -20.44
CA GLY A 74 19.21 -7.84 -21.67
C GLY A 74 17.77 -8.13 -22.13
N ASN A 75 17.63 -8.80 -23.29
CA ASN A 75 16.33 -9.33 -23.72
C ASN A 75 15.87 -10.47 -22.81
N PRO A 76 14.55 -10.67 -22.69
CA PRO A 76 14.02 -11.81 -21.94
C PRO A 76 14.54 -13.15 -22.47
N VAL A 77 15.01 -14.00 -21.56
CA VAL A 77 15.57 -15.33 -21.90
C VAL A 77 14.49 -16.39 -21.73
N THR A 78 14.23 -17.13 -22.79
CA THR A 78 13.23 -18.22 -22.76
C THR A 78 13.64 -19.30 -21.78
N ASN A 79 12.72 -19.64 -20.87
CA ASN A 79 12.90 -20.68 -19.86
C ASN A 79 14.08 -20.47 -18.89
N ALA A 80 14.56 -19.23 -18.71
CA ALA A 80 15.61 -18.93 -17.74
C ALA A 80 15.21 -19.42 -16.32
N PRO A 81 16.19 -19.81 -15.47
CA PRO A 81 15.90 -20.09 -14.07
C PRO A 81 15.34 -18.85 -13.36
N ALA A 82 14.31 -19.04 -12.52
CA ALA A 82 13.78 -17.96 -11.71
C ALA A 82 14.83 -17.45 -10.71
N ALA A 83 14.83 -16.15 -10.46
CA ALA A 83 15.62 -15.56 -9.38
C ALA A 83 15.04 -15.98 -8.02
N GLY A 84 15.87 -15.98 -6.97
CA GLY A 84 15.40 -16.18 -5.59
C GLY A 84 14.47 -15.05 -5.17
N GLY A 85 13.42 -15.38 -4.40
CA GLY A 85 12.43 -14.43 -3.90
C GLY A 85 11.00 -14.83 -4.25
N VAL A 86 10.04 -14.09 -3.68
CA VAL A 86 8.60 -14.26 -3.89
C VAL A 86 8.04 -12.96 -4.44
N PHE A 87 7.52 -12.99 -5.66
CA PHE A 87 7.20 -11.81 -6.46
C PHE A 87 5.70 -11.66 -6.68
N PRO A 88 5.13 -10.44 -6.57
CA PRO A 88 3.73 -10.17 -6.88
C PRO A 88 3.44 -10.30 -8.38
N VAL A 89 2.17 -10.58 -8.69
CA VAL A 89 1.66 -10.66 -10.07
C VAL A 89 1.18 -9.30 -10.53
N TYR A 90 1.65 -8.84 -11.69
CA TYR A 90 1.23 -7.60 -12.34
C TYR A 90 1.00 -7.81 -13.84
N ASN A 91 -0.24 -8.03 -14.26
CA ASN A 91 -0.59 -8.33 -15.66
C ASN A 91 -0.34 -7.13 -16.59
N PHE A 92 -0.02 -7.42 -17.85
CA PHE A 92 -0.04 -6.44 -18.93
C PHE A 92 -0.82 -6.95 -20.14
N THR A 93 -1.86 -6.22 -20.57
CA THR A 93 -2.69 -6.54 -21.73
C THR A 93 -2.44 -5.54 -22.88
N HIS A 94 -2.03 -6.03 -24.05
CA HIS A 94 -1.74 -5.20 -25.22
C HIS A 94 -3.02 -4.66 -25.90
N GLY A 95 -2.88 -3.71 -26.83
CA GLY A 95 -3.96 -3.12 -27.63
C GLY A 95 -4.34 -3.92 -28.88
N TYR A 96 -5.28 -3.38 -29.66
CA TYR A 96 -5.74 -3.98 -30.92
C TYR A 96 -4.61 -4.14 -31.92
N GLY A 97 -4.55 -5.30 -32.60
CA GLY A 97 -3.55 -5.60 -33.61
C GLY A 97 -2.10 -5.61 -33.10
N SER A 98 -1.90 -5.62 -31.77
CA SER A 98 -0.60 -5.63 -31.13
C SER A 98 -0.26 -7.01 -30.54
N SER A 99 0.81 -7.08 -29.75
CA SER A 99 1.27 -8.28 -29.08
C SER A 99 2.08 -7.93 -27.84
N PRO A 100 2.34 -8.88 -26.93
CA PRO A 100 3.27 -8.65 -25.80
C PRO A 100 4.64 -8.16 -26.23
N GLN A 101 5.15 -8.60 -27.40
CA GLN A 101 6.46 -8.23 -27.93
C GLN A 101 6.54 -6.72 -28.24
N ASN A 102 5.47 -6.11 -28.73
CA ASN A 102 5.42 -4.68 -29.01
C ASN A 102 5.40 -3.82 -27.74
N SER A 103 5.09 -4.44 -26.59
CA SER A 103 5.03 -3.79 -25.26
C SER A 103 6.18 -4.22 -24.34
N LEU A 104 7.25 -4.83 -24.88
CA LEU A 104 8.35 -5.36 -24.06
C LEU A 104 9.03 -4.29 -23.22
N PHE A 105 9.04 -3.03 -23.62
CA PHE A 105 9.66 -1.94 -22.89
C PHE A 105 9.05 -1.78 -21.47
N ILE A 106 7.73 -1.90 -21.35
CA ILE A 106 7.04 -1.82 -20.05
C ILE A 106 6.96 -3.18 -19.34
N ILE A 107 6.72 -4.26 -20.06
CA ILE A 107 6.66 -5.63 -19.51
C ILE A 107 8.01 -5.99 -18.87
N ARG A 108 9.12 -5.70 -19.57
CA ARG A 108 10.48 -5.95 -19.08
C ARG A 108 10.83 -5.06 -17.89
N ALA A 109 10.40 -3.80 -17.91
CA ALA A 109 10.63 -2.88 -16.79
C ALA A 109 9.96 -3.39 -15.50
N LEU A 110 8.71 -3.84 -15.58
CA LEU A 110 7.99 -4.46 -14.46
C LEU A 110 8.67 -5.77 -13.99
N ALA A 111 8.99 -6.68 -14.93
CA ALA A 111 9.61 -7.95 -14.55
C ALA A 111 11.01 -7.74 -13.93
N ALA A 112 11.82 -6.83 -14.47
CA ALA A 112 13.12 -6.48 -13.90
C ALA A 112 13.01 -5.81 -12.52
N ALA A 113 11.90 -5.13 -12.24
CA ALA A 113 11.63 -4.51 -10.94
C ALA A 113 11.09 -5.51 -9.88
N GLY A 114 10.95 -6.79 -10.24
CA GLY A 114 10.54 -7.83 -9.28
C GLY A 114 9.07 -8.25 -9.40
N PHE A 115 8.47 -8.22 -10.58
CA PHE A 115 7.09 -8.67 -10.78
C PHE A 115 7.00 -9.91 -11.67
N ILE A 116 6.04 -10.79 -11.41
CA ILE A 116 5.59 -11.81 -12.35
C ILE A 116 4.59 -11.14 -13.29
N VAL A 117 4.90 -11.06 -14.58
CA VAL A 117 4.12 -10.32 -15.56
C VAL A 117 3.48 -11.25 -16.59
N PRO A 118 2.27 -11.77 -16.34
CA PRO A 118 1.51 -12.46 -17.39
C PRO A 118 1.09 -11.45 -18.45
N ALA A 119 1.49 -11.70 -19.68
CA ALA A 119 1.17 -10.89 -20.85
C ALA A 119 0.47 -11.77 -21.90
N PRO A 120 -0.86 -11.77 -21.95
CA PRO A 120 -1.61 -12.55 -22.94
C PRO A 120 -1.38 -12.04 -24.36
N HIS A 121 -1.42 -12.97 -25.31
CA HIS A 121 -1.45 -12.67 -26.73
C HIS A 121 -2.84 -12.92 -27.26
N PHE A 122 -3.65 -11.87 -27.28
CA PHE A 122 -5.03 -11.92 -27.75
C PHE A 122 -5.15 -11.52 -29.22
N ASN A 123 -6.03 -12.19 -29.95
CA ASN A 123 -6.58 -11.62 -31.16
C ASN A 123 -7.79 -10.75 -30.78
N HIS A 124 -7.50 -9.54 -30.29
CA HIS A 124 -8.50 -8.62 -29.78
C HIS A 124 -9.56 -8.25 -30.84
N ASN A 125 -10.82 -8.27 -30.43
CA ASN A 125 -11.88 -7.60 -31.16
C ASN A 125 -12.70 -6.73 -30.19
N PHE A 126 -13.32 -5.67 -30.71
CA PHE A 126 -14.08 -4.72 -29.91
C PHE A 126 -15.28 -5.36 -29.20
N ASN A 127 -15.94 -6.33 -29.83
CA ASN A 127 -17.10 -7.01 -29.23
C ASN A 127 -16.70 -7.77 -27.98
N ASP A 128 -15.58 -8.50 -28.00
CA ASP A 128 -15.10 -9.26 -26.84
C ASP A 128 -14.64 -8.36 -25.69
N VAL A 129 -14.13 -7.18 -25.99
CA VAL A 129 -13.79 -6.18 -24.96
C VAL A 129 -15.07 -5.57 -24.39
N ASN A 130 -16.00 -5.12 -25.24
CA ASN A 130 -17.22 -4.43 -24.82
C ASN A 130 -18.24 -5.33 -24.11
N ASN A 131 -18.20 -6.64 -24.33
CA ASN A 131 -19.08 -7.60 -23.62
C ASN A 131 -18.36 -8.29 -22.43
N GLY A 132 -17.13 -7.88 -22.12
CA GLY A 132 -16.35 -8.36 -20.98
C GLY A 132 -15.70 -9.73 -21.17
N ASN A 133 -15.76 -10.34 -22.33
CA ASN A 133 -15.13 -11.64 -22.57
C ASN A 133 -13.62 -11.55 -22.34
N THR A 134 -12.96 -10.50 -22.87
CA THR A 134 -11.50 -10.33 -22.68
C THR A 134 -11.15 -10.03 -21.23
N SER A 135 -11.95 -9.26 -20.48
CA SER A 135 -11.76 -9.05 -19.05
C SER A 135 -11.85 -10.36 -18.27
N LYS A 136 -12.82 -11.21 -18.58
CA LYS A 136 -12.96 -12.56 -17.99
C LYS A 136 -11.80 -13.49 -18.40
N ASP A 137 -11.24 -13.36 -19.61
CA ASP A 137 -10.06 -14.10 -20.04
C ASP A 137 -8.84 -13.69 -19.20
N VAL A 138 -8.63 -12.38 -18.96
CA VAL A 138 -7.54 -11.88 -18.10
C VAL A 138 -7.73 -12.35 -16.65
N SER A 139 -8.95 -12.31 -16.11
CA SER A 139 -9.24 -12.85 -14.77
C SER A 139 -8.89 -14.34 -14.67
N GLN A 140 -9.17 -15.14 -15.70
CA GLN A 140 -8.77 -16.55 -15.76
C GLN A 140 -7.24 -16.71 -15.83
N ILE A 141 -6.55 -15.88 -16.63
CA ILE A 141 -5.09 -15.88 -16.74
C ILE A 141 -4.43 -15.55 -15.40
N LEU A 142 -4.98 -14.60 -14.65
CA LEU A 142 -4.51 -14.30 -13.29
C LEU A 142 -4.63 -15.52 -12.38
N THR A 143 -5.76 -16.24 -12.44
CA THR A 143 -5.96 -17.50 -11.70
C THR A 143 -4.92 -18.55 -12.07
N GLN A 144 -4.68 -18.76 -13.36
CA GLN A 144 -3.67 -19.71 -13.84
C GLN A 144 -2.24 -19.29 -13.45
N THR A 145 -1.95 -17.99 -13.50
CA THR A 145 -0.63 -17.47 -13.09
C THR A 145 -0.37 -17.71 -11.61
N LEU A 146 -1.35 -17.41 -10.74
CA LEU A 146 -1.22 -17.67 -9.30
C LEU A 146 -1.05 -19.17 -9.00
N ALA A 147 -1.69 -20.05 -9.77
CA ALA A 147 -1.57 -21.50 -9.61
C ALA A 147 -0.17 -22.04 -9.96
N LEU A 148 0.65 -21.32 -10.74
CA LEU A 148 2.05 -21.68 -11.01
C LEU A 148 2.91 -21.69 -9.74
N ASN A 149 2.44 -21.08 -8.65
CA ASN A 149 3.15 -21.11 -7.37
C ASN A 149 3.20 -22.50 -6.72
N THR A 150 2.31 -23.41 -7.12
CA THR A 150 2.19 -24.74 -6.50
C THR A 150 3.09 -25.81 -7.14
N SER A 151 3.45 -25.63 -8.41
CA SER A 151 4.25 -26.61 -9.14
C SER A 151 4.95 -26.01 -10.36
N GLY A 152 6.00 -26.67 -10.83
CA GLY A 152 6.75 -26.27 -12.01
C GLY A 152 7.83 -25.23 -11.72
N PRO A 153 8.39 -24.61 -12.77
CA PRO A 153 9.58 -23.76 -12.65
C PRO A 153 9.39 -22.43 -11.90
N LEU A 154 8.16 -22.01 -11.61
CA LEU A 154 7.83 -20.82 -10.84
C LEU A 154 7.23 -21.16 -9.47
N ALA A 155 7.26 -22.44 -9.06
CA ALA A 155 6.75 -22.87 -7.75
C ALA A 155 7.55 -22.20 -6.62
N GLY A 156 6.82 -21.63 -5.65
CA GLY A 156 7.41 -20.91 -4.52
C GLY A 156 7.93 -19.51 -4.84
N HIS A 157 7.75 -19.01 -6.08
CA HIS A 157 8.22 -17.69 -6.50
C HIS A 157 7.11 -16.64 -6.68
N ILE A 158 5.83 -17.00 -6.47
CA ILE A 158 4.69 -16.13 -6.71
C ILE A 158 3.99 -15.77 -5.40
N ASN A 159 3.87 -14.49 -5.11
CA ASN A 159 3.10 -14.03 -3.97
C ASN A 159 1.59 -14.16 -4.26
N THR A 160 0.91 -15.00 -3.49
CA THR A 160 -0.53 -15.26 -3.64
C THR A 160 -1.39 -14.56 -2.57
N GLY A 161 -0.76 -13.82 -1.64
CA GLY A 161 -1.42 -13.27 -0.45
C GLY A 161 -1.83 -11.79 -0.53
N ILE A 162 -1.29 -11.02 -1.51
CA ILE A 162 -1.47 -9.55 -1.54
C ILE A 162 -2.43 -9.05 -2.63
N GLY A 163 -3.08 -9.95 -3.36
CA GLY A 163 -3.85 -9.60 -4.54
C GLY A 163 -2.97 -9.48 -5.80
N VAL A 164 -3.51 -8.86 -6.85
CA VAL A 164 -2.84 -8.75 -8.16
C VAL A 164 -2.89 -7.33 -8.69
N GLY A 165 -1.90 -6.97 -9.53
CA GLY A 165 -1.91 -5.75 -10.32
C GLY A 165 -2.33 -6.05 -11.77
N VAL A 166 -2.93 -5.06 -12.42
CA VAL A 166 -3.32 -5.13 -13.83
C VAL A 166 -2.95 -3.87 -14.58
N SER A 167 -2.49 -4.00 -15.80
CA SER A 167 -2.21 -2.88 -16.69
C SER A 167 -2.51 -3.22 -18.14
N GLY A 168 -2.63 -2.21 -18.98
CA GLY A 168 -2.81 -2.43 -20.41
C GLY A 168 -2.99 -1.13 -21.16
N HIS A 169 -2.77 -1.20 -22.48
CA HIS A 169 -2.83 -0.07 -23.38
C HIS A 169 -3.98 -0.23 -24.39
N SER A 170 -4.67 0.87 -24.72
CA SER A 170 -5.74 0.90 -25.71
C SER A 170 -6.87 -0.08 -25.37
N LEU A 171 -7.21 -1.06 -26.23
CA LEU A 171 -8.15 -2.13 -25.86
C LEU A 171 -7.72 -2.86 -24.57
N GLY A 172 -6.42 -3.08 -24.36
CA GLY A 172 -5.90 -3.62 -23.09
C GLY A 172 -6.14 -2.68 -21.91
N GLY A 173 -6.08 -1.37 -22.12
CA GLY A 173 -6.46 -0.35 -21.13
C GLY A 173 -7.95 -0.38 -20.80
N MET A 174 -8.81 -0.57 -21.82
CA MET A 174 -10.25 -0.78 -21.63
C MET A 174 -10.52 -2.07 -20.83
N VAL A 175 -9.81 -3.15 -21.11
CA VAL A 175 -9.89 -4.40 -20.33
C VAL A 175 -9.47 -4.15 -18.88
N THR A 176 -8.37 -3.43 -18.66
CA THR A 176 -7.89 -3.06 -17.33
C THR A 176 -8.94 -2.26 -16.55
N HIS A 177 -9.54 -1.24 -17.18
CA HIS A 177 -10.61 -0.44 -16.56
C HIS A 177 -11.88 -1.27 -16.36
N GLY A 178 -12.24 -2.11 -17.32
CA GLY A 178 -13.40 -3.01 -17.21
C GLY A 178 -13.31 -3.99 -16.04
N LEU A 179 -12.11 -4.44 -15.68
CA LEU A 179 -11.86 -5.28 -14.50
C LEU A 179 -12.03 -4.53 -13.16
N LEU A 180 -12.07 -3.21 -13.17
CA LEU A 180 -12.37 -2.38 -12.00
C LEU A 180 -13.86 -2.01 -11.91
N THR A 181 -14.60 -2.14 -13.01
CA THR A 181 -15.92 -1.57 -13.20
C THR A 181 -16.94 -2.62 -13.61
N SER A 182 -17.24 -2.77 -14.90
CA SER A 182 -18.33 -3.60 -15.43
C SER A 182 -18.13 -5.12 -15.29
N TRP A 183 -16.88 -5.59 -15.21
CA TRP A 183 -16.53 -7.02 -15.05
C TRP A 183 -15.50 -7.20 -13.93
N PRO A 184 -15.88 -6.86 -12.69
CA PRO A 184 -14.93 -6.68 -11.60
C PRO A 184 -14.22 -7.98 -11.20
N ASP A 185 -12.92 -7.86 -10.89
CA ASP A 185 -12.14 -8.88 -10.22
C ASP A 185 -11.66 -8.33 -8.86
N SER A 186 -12.23 -8.82 -7.78
CA SER A 186 -11.97 -8.33 -6.41
C SER A 186 -10.56 -8.59 -5.91
N ARG A 187 -9.74 -9.37 -6.62
CA ARG A 187 -8.33 -9.59 -6.29
C ARG A 187 -7.45 -8.42 -6.67
N ILE A 188 -7.94 -7.49 -7.51
CA ILE A 188 -7.14 -6.38 -8.02
C ILE A 188 -6.95 -5.33 -6.92
N VAL A 189 -5.70 -5.01 -6.62
CA VAL A 189 -5.28 -4.01 -5.64
C VAL A 189 -4.50 -2.85 -6.28
N SER A 190 -4.05 -3.01 -7.52
CA SER A 190 -3.32 -2.02 -8.31
C SER A 190 -3.73 -2.07 -9.77
N ALA A 191 -3.92 -0.93 -10.40
CA ALA A 191 -4.27 -0.88 -11.82
C ALA A 191 -3.58 0.29 -12.54
N ASN A 192 -3.26 0.07 -13.83
CA ASN A 192 -2.73 1.10 -14.70
C ASN A 192 -3.38 1.02 -16.11
N PRO A 193 -4.60 1.56 -16.30
CA PRO A 193 -5.20 1.73 -17.62
C PRO A 193 -4.50 2.85 -18.39
N GLN A 194 -4.01 2.53 -19.60
CA GLN A 194 -3.25 3.42 -20.46
C GLN A 194 -4.02 3.69 -21.75
N SER A 195 -4.13 4.95 -22.17
CA SER A 195 -4.89 5.33 -23.38
C SER A 195 -6.21 4.58 -23.50
N CYS A 196 -7.00 4.59 -22.42
CA CYS A 196 -8.29 3.88 -22.35
C CYS A 196 -9.47 4.84 -22.51
N VAL A 197 -10.66 4.28 -22.60
CA VAL A 197 -11.91 4.99 -22.38
C VAL A 197 -12.60 4.47 -21.12
N ASP A 198 -13.57 5.21 -20.64
CA ASP A 198 -14.45 4.80 -19.56
C ASP A 198 -15.22 3.52 -19.92
N MET A 199 -15.18 2.54 -19.03
CA MET A 199 -15.86 1.24 -19.18
C MET A 199 -16.95 1.03 -18.12
N GLY A 200 -17.36 2.09 -17.41
CA GLY A 200 -18.41 2.09 -16.39
C GLY A 200 -17.93 2.50 -15.01
N ASN A 201 -18.87 2.58 -14.08
CA ASN A 201 -18.61 3.03 -12.72
C ASN A 201 -17.81 2.00 -11.89
N PRO A 202 -17.00 2.45 -10.92
CA PRO A 202 -16.24 1.58 -10.03
C PRO A 202 -17.14 0.59 -9.30
N ALA A 203 -16.74 -0.68 -9.32
CA ALA A 203 -17.47 -1.73 -8.61
C ALA A 203 -17.12 -1.69 -7.10
N ALA A 204 -18.13 -1.78 -6.23
CA ALA A 204 -17.95 -1.79 -4.79
C ALA A 204 -17.10 -2.98 -4.27
N SER A 205 -16.98 -4.05 -5.06
CA SER A 205 -16.18 -5.24 -4.74
C SER A 205 -14.68 -5.08 -5.03
N VAL A 206 -14.26 -3.98 -5.68
CA VAL A 206 -12.86 -3.70 -6.03
C VAL A 206 -12.35 -2.53 -5.21
N SER A 207 -11.18 -2.72 -4.57
CA SER A 207 -10.49 -1.67 -3.84
C SER A 207 -9.05 -1.56 -4.36
N ALA A 208 -8.90 -0.90 -5.51
CA ALA A 208 -7.62 -0.78 -6.22
C ALA A 208 -7.13 0.67 -6.23
N LYS A 209 -5.79 0.83 -6.12
CA LYS A 209 -5.12 2.09 -6.45
C LYS A 209 -4.95 2.18 -7.96
N VAL A 210 -5.31 3.30 -8.60
CA VAL A 210 -5.39 3.39 -10.06
C VAL A 210 -4.56 4.55 -10.60
N LEU A 211 -3.59 4.23 -11.48
CA LEU A 211 -2.82 5.20 -12.26
C LEU A 211 -3.29 5.21 -13.71
N PHE A 212 -3.88 6.31 -14.15
CA PHE A 212 -4.15 6.54 -15.57
C PHE A 212 -2.94 7.17 -16.26
N VAL A 213 -2.67 6.76 -17.50
CA VAL A 213 -1.67 7.39 -18.38
C VAL A 213 -2.29 7.64 -19.74
N HIS A 214 -2.23 8.89 -20.24
CA HIS A 214 -2.86 9.25 -21.52
C HIS A 214 -2.19 10.46 -22.18
N GLY A 215 -2.17 10.49 -23.49
CA GLY A 215 -1.83 11.69 -24.27
C GLY A 215 -3.07 12.57 -24.50
N ASP A 216 -3.00 13.88 -24.25
CA ASP A 216 -4.20 14.75 -24.35
C ASP A 216 -4.63 15.09 -25.79
N ARG A 217 -3.84 14.66 -26.78
CA ARG A 217 -4.19 14.71 -28.21
C ARG A 217 -4.35 13.33 -28.83
N ASP A 218 -4.73 12.35 -28.02
CA ASP A 218 -5.05 11.02 -28.50
C ASP A 218 -6.34 11.07 -29.34
N SER A 219 -6.21 10.76 -30.63
CA SER A 219 -7.34 10.69 -31.57
C SER A 219 -7.97 9.31 -31.71
N THR A 220 -7.39 8.28 -31.07
CA THR A 220 -7.85 6.89 -31.12
C THR A 220 -8.79 6.59 -29.95
N THR A 221 -8.40 6.99 -28.75
CA THR A 221 -9.20 6.86 -27.53
C THR A 221 -9.38 8.23 -26.90
N SER A 222 -10.64 8.56 -26.54
CA SER A 222 -10.97 9.89 -26.04
C SER A 222 -10.31 10.21 -24.71
N TYR A 223 -9.45 11.24 -24.68
CA TYR A 223 -8.85 11.75 -23.45
C TYR A 223 -9.93 12.19 -22.44
N SER A 224 -11.02 12.84 -22.89
CA SER A 224 -12.11 13.26 -22.00
C SER A 224 -12.81 12.07 -21.34
N SER A 225 -12.97 10.95 -22.06
CA SER A 225 -13.51 9.72 -21.50
C SER A 225 -12.59 9.12 -20.43
N ALA A 226 -11.27 9.08 -20.65
CA ALA A 226 -10.31 8.66 -19.61
C ALA A 226 -10.32 9.60 -18.39
N ARG A 227 -10.53 10.90 -18.60
CA ARG A 227 -10.70 11.90 -17.51
C ARG A 227 -11.97 11.65 -16.70
N GLN A 228 -13.08 11.27 -17.37
CA GLN A 228 -14.30 10.87 -16.69
C GLN A 228 -14.05 9.63 -15.83
N ALA A 229 -13.47 8.56 -16.39
CA ALA A 229 -13.09 7.36 -15.67
C ALA A 229 -12.21 7.67 -14.44
N TYR A 230 -11.22 8.56 -14.58
CA TYR A 230 -10.40 9.00 -13.45
C TYR A 230 -11.23 9.72 -12.37
N THR A 231 -12.16 10.59 -12.76
CA THR A 231 -13.00 11.34 -11.82
C THR A 231 -13.87 10.40 -10.99
N GLU A 232 -14.40 9.36 -11.61
CA GLU A 232 -15.29 8.37 -11.00
C GLU A 232 -14.55 7.36 -10.10
N MET A 233 -13.25 7.10 -10.34
CA MET A 233 -12.48 6.20 -9.51
C MET A 233 -12.45 6.67 -8.06
N THR A 234 -12.56 5.71 -7.17
CA THR A 234 -12.32 5.92 -5.75
C THR A 234 -10.83 6.18 -5.51
N TRP A 235 -10.55 6.89 -4.45
CA TRP A 235 -9.21 7.19 -3.98
C TRP A 235 -8.55 5.94 -3.34
N PRO A 236 -7.22 5.69 -3.50
CA PRO A 236 -6.17 6.52 -4.13
C PRO A 236 -6.10 6.38 -5.65
N LYS A 237 -5.81 7.50 -6.32
CA LYS A 237 -5.68 7.54 -7.78
C LYS A 237 -4.68 8.59 -8.25
N ALA A 238 -4.17 8.41 -9.48
CA ALA A 238 -3.34 9.40 -10.14
C ALA A 238 -3.60 9.43 -11.65
N PHE A 239 -3.23 10.53 -12.29
CA PHE A 239 -3.30 10.71 -13.73
C PHE A 239 -2.00 11.35 -14.24
N LEU A 240 -1.28 10.65 -15.11
CA LEU A 240 -0.16 11.19 -15.87
C LEU A 240 -0.64 11.53 -17.28
N THR A 241 -0.73 12.84 -17.57
CA THR A 241 -1.02 13.34 -18.91
C THR A 241 0.27 13.67 -19.64
N PHE A 242 0.43 13.18 -20.86
CA PHE A 242 1.43 13.66 -21.80
C PHE A 242 0.81 14.76 -22.66
N VAL A 243 1.23 16.01 -22.43
CA VAL A 243 0.70 17.20 -23.11
C VAL A 243 1.16 17.23 -24.56
N GLY A 244 0.22 17.35 -25.49
CA GLY A 244 0.45 17.19 -26.92
C GLY A 244 0.66 15.74 -27.35
N GLY A 245 0.58 14.78 -26.43
CA GLY A 245 0.81 13.36 -26.68
C GLY A 245 -0.35 12.71 -27.44
N THR A 246 -0.01 11.80 -28.34
CA THR A 246 -0.96 10.96 -29.11
C THR A 246 -1.09 9.58 -28.45
N HIS A 247 -1.77 8.65 -29.10
CA HIS A 247 -2.12 7.32 -28.60
C HIS A 247 -0.92 6.50 -28.07
N THR A 248 0.26 6.65 -28.65
CA THR A 248 1.48 5.89 -28.29
C THR A 248 2.73 6.76 -28.17
N SER A 249 2.63 8.09 -28.34
CA SER A 249 3.80 8.96 -28.41
C SER A 249 4.65 8.96 -27.12
N PHE A 250 4.06 8.63 -25.99
CA PHE A 250 4.73 8.54 -24.70
C PHE A 250 5.51 7.23 -24.48
N TRP A 251 5.41 6.26 -25.37
CA TRP A 251 6.07 4.94 -25.20
C TRP A 251 7.61 5.03 -25.25
N SER A 252 8.15 6.03 -25.95
CA SER A 252 9.59 6.30 -26.00
C SER A 252 10.07 7.22 -24.87
N ASP A 253 9.20 7.67 -24.00
CA ASP A 253 9.52 8.55 -22.88
C ASP A 253 9.72 7.76 -21.59
N ASN A 254 10.93 7.82 -21.02
CA ASN A 254 11.27 7.06 -19.81
C ASN A 254 10.41 7.42 -18.58
N ARG A 255 9.78 8.59 -18.55
CA ARG A 255 8.86 8.98 -17.47
C ARG A 255 7.68 8.03 -17.38
N PHE A 256 7.22 7.51 -18.51
CA PHE A 256 6.13 6.55 -18.53
C PHE A 256 6.48 5.25 -17.79
N PRO A 257 7.50 4.45 -18.20
CA PRO A 257 7.82 3.22 -17.48
C PRO A 257 8.30 3.47 -16.04
N ASN A 258 9.01 4.55 -15.74
CA ASN A 258 9.45 4.88 -14.39
C ASN A 258 8.25 5.10 -13.46
N THR A 259 7.30 5.95 -13.87
CA THR A 259 6.08 6.20 -13.07
C THR A 259 5.26 4.92 -12.87
N VAL A 260 5.11 4.07 -13.90
CA VAL A 260 4.36 2.81 -13.79
C VAL A 260 5.05 1.81 -12.87
N VAL A 261 6.38 1.68 -12.95
CA VAL A 261 7.17 0.81 -12.07
C VAL A 261 7.08 1.27 -10.62
N ASP A 262 7.28 2.57 -10.36
CA ASP A 262 7.19 3.10 -9.00
C ASP A 262 5.75 3.04 -8.45
N TRP A 263 4.73 3.21 -9.30
CA TRP A 263 3.35 2.93 -8.94
C TRP A 263 3.14 1.48 -8.49
N ALA A 264 3.62 0.52 -9.29
CA ALA A 264 3.52 -0.90 -8.98
C ALA A 264 4.30 -1.26 -7.69
N ARG A 265 5.51 -0.73 -7.50
CA ARG A 265 6.31 -0.93 -6.29
C ARG A 265 5.59 -0.40 -5.04
N TRP A 266 5.08 0.83 -5.10
CA TRP A 266 4.31 1.37 -3.99
C TRP A 266 3.06 0.54 -3.68
N THR A 267 2.27 0.22 -4.70
CA THR A 267 0.95 -0.37 -4.50
C THR A 267 0.98 -1.87 -4.18
N MET A 268 2.03 -2.59 -4.60
CA MET A 268 2.15 -4.04 -4.45
C MET A 268 3.18 -4.46 -3.40
N TYR A 269 4.26 -3.70 -3.19
CA TYR A 269 5.26 -3.96 -2.15
C TYR A 269 5.12 -3.05 -0.93
N GLY A 270 4.32 -1.98 -1.01
CA GLY A 270 4.29 -0.95 0.02
C GLY A 270 5.53 -0.05 0.04
N ASP A 271 6.30 0.00 -1.06
CA ASP A 271 7.51 0.82 -1.20
C ASP A 271 7.15 2.31 -1.18
N THR A 272 7.26 2.92 -0.01
CA THR A 272 6.95 4.35 0.17
C THR A 272 7.94 5.27 -0.51
N ALA A 273 9.21 4.86 -0.64
CA ALA A 273 10.21 5.63 -1.37
C ALA A 273 9.86 5.69 -2.88
N ALA A 274 9.31 4.61 -3.44
CA ALA A 274 8.77 4.62 -4.81
C ALA A 274 7.59 5.61 -4.93
N ARG A 275 6.65 5.59 -3.96
CA ARG A 275 5.55 6.56 -3.93
C ARG A 275 6.04 8.01 -3.91
N ASP A 276 7.04 8.29 -3.10
CA ASP A 276 7.57 9.65 -2.92
C ASP A 276 8.32 10.14 -4.17
N ARG A 277 8.81 9.24 -5.03
CA ARG A 277 9.41 9.56 -6.33
C ARG A 277 8.39 9.85 -7.43
N LEU A 278 7.14 9.36 -7.34
CA LEU A 278 6.12 9.49 -8.39
C LEU A 278 5.99 10.92 -8.98
N PRO A 279 5.95 12.01 -8.18
CA PRO A 279 5.90 13.35 -8.73
C PRO A 279 7.15 13.72 -9.56
N ALA A 280 8.33 13.27 -9.13
CA ALA A 280 9.59 13.52 -9.85
C ALA A 280 9.68 12.69 -11.13
N ASP A 281 9.28 11.42 -11.08
CA ASP A 281 9.25 10.52 -12.26
C ASP A 281 8.30 11.04 -13.33
N ALA A 282 7.17 11.62 -12.94
CA ALA A 282 6.17 12.18 -13.84
C ALA A 282 6.53 13.58 -14.35
N ALA A 283 7.49 14.28 -13.72
CA ALA A 283 7.78 15.68 -14.00
C ALA A 283 8.43 15.91 -15.37
N GLY A 284 7.94 16.90 -16.10
CA GLY A 284 8.51 17.36 -17.38
C GLY A 284 7.73 18.51 -17.98
N SER A 285 8.36 19.23 -18.93
CA SER A 285 7.73 20.38 -19.59
C SER A 285 6.50 20.02 -20.42
N ASN A 286 6.39 18.75 -20.84
CA ASN A 286 5.28 18.21 -21.63
C ASN A 286 4.48 17.17 -20.85
N THR A 287 4.47 17.20 -19.53
CA THR A 287 3.65 16.33 -18.70
C THR A 287 2.83 17.13 -17.69
N ARG A 288 1.70 16.56 -17.26
CA ARG A 288 0.92 17.02 -16.14
C ARG A 288 0.63 15.83 -15.23
N TRP A 289 0.99 15.97 -13.97
CA TRP A 289 0.74 14.99 -12.91
C TRP A 289 -0.37 15.45 -11.99
N GLU A 290 -1.37 14.62 -11.80
CA GLU A 290 -2.48 14.84 -10.87
C GLU A 290 -2.61 13.60 -9.99
N ALA A 291 -2.64 13.75 -8.68
CA ALA A 291 -2.66 12.61 -7.79
C ALA A 291 -3.45 12.87 -6.51
N GLN A 292 -4.18 11.83 -6.09
CA GLN A 292 -4.84 11.70 -4.80
C GLN A 292 -4.37 10.36 -4.21
N LEU A 293 -3.12 10.32 -3.75
CA LEU A 293 -2.44 9.08 -3.41
C LEU A 293 -2.90 8.47 -2.09
N GLY A 294 -3.69 9.19 -1.31
CA GLY A 294 -4.00 8.77 0.04
C GLY A 294 -2.79 8.86 0.96
N ASP A 295 -3.05 8.65 2.21
CA ASP A 295 -1.95 8.48 3.15
C ASP A 295 -1.21 7.18 2.81
N SER A 296 0.11 7.20 2.87
CA SER A 296 0.94 6.01 2.62
C SER A 296 0.50 4.85 3.51
N PRO A 297 0.41 3.59 2.99
CA PRO A 297 0.48 2.39 3.84
C PRO A 297 1.83 2.21 4.54
N GLY A 298 2.66 3.25 4.57
CA GLY A 298 3.93 3.42 5.25
C GLY A 298 4.16 4.87 5.65
N GLY A 299 3.17 5.75 5.49
CA GLY A 299 3.07 6.98 6.26
C GLY A 299 3.04 6.63 7.76
N PRO A 300 3.37 7.57 8.65
CA PRO A 300 3.33 7.29 10.07
C PRO A 300 2.00 6.62 10.39
N ALA A 301 2.08 5.45 11.04
CA ALA A 301 0.89 4.68 11.37
C ALA A 301 -0.11 5.60 12.07
N ALA A 302 -1.31 5.72 11.52
CA ALA A 302 -2.36 6.50 12.15
C ALA A 302 -3.13 5.63 13.14
N TYR A 303 -3.50 6.21 14.25
CA TYR A 303 -4.17 5.53 15.35
C TYR A 303 -5.37 6.34 15.84
N THR A 304 -6.43 5.65 16.16
CA THR A 304 -7.43 6.20 17.07
C THR A 304 -6.94 6.00 18.51
N LEU A 305 -6.95 7.06 19.31
CA LEU A 305 -6.59 7.02 20.73
C LEU A 305 -7.86 6.88 21.56
N VAL A 306 -8.12 5.68 22.09
CA VAL A 306 -9.35 5.36 22.84
C VAL A 306 -9.07 5.39 24.33
N ALA A 307 -9.66 6.33 25.05
CA ALA A 307 -9.51 6.48 26.50
C ALA A 307 -10.04 5.23 27.24
N GLN A 308 -9.23 4.67 28.15
CA GLN A 308 -9.56 3.41 28.82
C GLN A 308 -10.77 3.48 29.75
N HIS A 309 -10.98 4.62 30.40
CA HIS A 309 -12.09 4.79 31.35
C HIS A 309 -13.46 4.94 30.67
N SER A 310 -13.52 5.55 29.47
CA SER A 310 -14.77 5.90 28.79
C SER A 310 -15.06 5.05 27.54
N GLY A 311 -14.03 4.42 26.96
CA GLY A 311 -14.12 3.76 25.67
C GLY A 311 -14.32 4.71 24.48
N LYS A 312 -14.17 6.03 24.68
CA LYS A 312 -14.33 7.07 23.66
C LYS A 312 -12.99 7.45 23.03
N ALA A 313 -13.04 7.91 21.78
CA ALA A 313 -11.87 8.34 21.04
C ALA A 313 -11.52 9.81 21.34
N ALA A 314 -10.22 10.12 21.36
CA ALA A 314 -9.75 11.49 21.20
C ALA A 314 -10.22 12.01 19.83
N ASP A 315 -10.71 13.25 19.80
CA ASP A 315 -11.42 13.84 18.65
C ASP A 315 -11.09 15.34 18.55
N ILE A 316 -10.76 15.82 17.37
CA ILE A 316 -10.69 17.26 17.17
C ILE A 316 -12.12 17.78 16.97
N ASN A 317 -12.54 18.66 17.88
CA ASN A 317 -13.91 19.15 17.96
C ASN A 317 -14.45 19.62 16.61
N GLU A 318 -15.64 19.10 16.23
CA GLU A 318 -16.35 19.44 14.98
C GLU A 318 -15.55 19.15 13.70
N ALA A 319 -14.54 18.30 13.76
CA ALA A 319 -13.60 18.06 12.67
C ALA A 319 -12.97 19.35 12.11
N SER A 320 -12.81 20.36 12.95
CA SER A 320 -12.25 21.66 12.59
C SER A 320 -10.81 21.51 12.07
N THR A 321 -10.48 22.23 10.99
CA THR A 321 -9.10 22.34 10.48
C THR A 321 -8.39 23.61 10.95
N ALA A 322 -9.05 24.41 11.80
CA ALA A 322 -8.49 25.67 12.32
C ALA A 322 -7.43 25.41 13.40
N VAL A 323 -6.40 26.25 13.42
CA VAL A 323 -5.46 26.37 14.53
C VAL A 323 -6.23 26.76 15.80
N GLY A 324 -5.88 26.12 16.93
CA GLY A 324 -6.55 26.35 18.22
C GLY A 324 -7.80 25.50 18.45
N ALA A 325 -8.23 24.67 17.50
CA ALA A 325 -9.36 23.79 17.73
C ALA A 325 -9.03 22.76 18.83
N ARG A 326 -9.98 22.54 19.74
CA ARG A 326 -9.79 21.74 20.95
C ARG A 326 -9.78 20.26 20.68
N LEU A 327 -8.97 19.54 21.45
CA LEU A 327 -9.05 18.10 21.60
C LEU A 327 -10.13 17.77 22.65
N ILE A 328 -11.07 16.93 22.28
CA ILE A 328 -12.15 16.43 23.13
C ILE A 328 -12.17 14.89 23.07
N GLN A 329 -12.99 14.22 23.86
CA GLN A 329 -13.38 12.84 23.60
C GLN A 329 -14.75 12.78 22.94
N TRP A 330 -14.94 11.83 22.05
CA TRP A 330 -16.21 11.56 21.37
C TRP A 330 -16.42 10.08 21.09
N THR A 331 -17.68 9.65 20.93
CA THR A 331 -17.99 8.31 20.48
C THR A 331 -17.23 7.99 19.19
N THR A 332 -16.55 6.83 19.14
CA THR A 332 -15.73 6.41 17.99
C THR A 332 -16.56 6.34 16.71
N ASN A 333 -16.12 7.02 15.65
CA ASN A 333 -16.83 7.14 14.38
C ASN A 333 -15.96 6.90 13.14
N SER A 334 -14.70 6.49 13.32
CA SER A 334 -13.71 6.22 12.27
C SER A 334 -13.40 7.41 11.32
N ARG A 335 -13.82 8.63 11.66
CA ARG A 335 -13.53 9.82 10.85
C ARG A 335 -12.08 10.28 11.04
N PRO A 336 -11.46 10.97 10.04
CA PRO A 336 -10.06 11.40 10.12
C PRO A 336 -9.72 12.36 11.27
N ASN A 337 -10.70 13.08 11.85
CA ASN A 337 -10.52 13.93 13.03
C ASN A 337 -10.33 13.16 14.34
N GLN A 338 -10.52 11.81 14.33
CA GLN A 338 -10.19 10.90 15.42
C GLN A 338 -8.93 10.08 15.13
N GLN A 339 -8.18 10.43 14.07
CA GLN A 339 -7.00 9.69 13.63
C GLN A 339 -5.75 10.55 13.80
N PHE A 340 -4.74 9.97 14.47
CA PHE A 340 -3.51 10.67 14.84
C PHE A 340 -2.27 9.89 14.41
N GLU A 341 -1.29 10.60 13.88
CA GLU A 341 0.02 10.09 13.50
C GLU A 341 1.04 10.45 14.57
N PHE A 342 1.96 9.53 14.86
CA PHE A 342 3.05 9.73 15.80
C PHE A 342 4.33 10.01 15.01
N VAL A 343 4.74 11.27 14.97
CA VAL A 343 5.93 11.74 14.25
C VAL A 343 7.11 11.78 15.22
N ASP A 344 8.16 11.02 14.94
CA ASP A 344 9.36 11.01 15.77
C ASP A 344 9.97 12.42 15.87
N SER A 345 10.37 12.83 17.06
CA SER A 345 10.99 14.12 17.35
C SER A 345 12.40 13.98 17.97
N GLY A 346 12.92 12.73 17.98
CA GLY A 346 14.19 12.42 18.64
C GLY A 346 14.07 12.34 20.17
N ASP A 347 15.12 11.88 20.82
CA ASP A 347 15.25 11.78 22.29
C ASP A 347 14.09 11.04 22.97
N GLY A 348 13.46 10.08 22.27
CA GLY A 348 12.34 9.30 22.81
C GLY A 348 11.01 10.08 22.89
N HIS A 349 10.89 11.18 22.17
CA HIS A 349 9.68 11.99 22.08
C HIS A 349 9.04 11.91 20.69
N VAL A 350 7.72 12.08 20.64
CA VAL A 350 6.93 12.13 19.42
C VAL A 350 6.10 13.42 19.38
N ARG A 351 5.77 13.89 18.18
CA ARG A 351 4.70 14.87 17.98
C ARG A 351 3.47 14.15 17.47
N VAL A 352 2.31 14.50 17.99
CA VAL A 352 1.03 13.85 17.65
C VAL A 352 0.28 14.73 16.66
N LYS A 353 0.17 14.28 15.41
CA LYS A 353 -0.41 15.03 14.30
C LYS A 353 -1.83 14.54 14.01
N ALA A 354 -2.78 15.45 13.97
CA ALA A 354 -4.16 15.17 13.57
C ALA A 354 -4.22 14.98 12.04
N ARG A 355 -4.71 13.82 11.60
CA ARG A 355 -4.65 13.40 10.20
C ARG A 355 -5.45 14.27 9.25
N HIS A 356 -6.65 14.75 9.67
CA HIS A 356 -7.54 15.53 8.83
C HIS A 356 -7.06 16.96 8.56
N SER A 357 -6.34 17.57 9.52
CA SER A 357 -5.87 18.94 9.46
C SER A 357 -4.39 19.10 9.16
N GLY A 358 -3.59 18.04 9.46
CA GLY A 358 -2.13 18.11 9.42
C GLY A 358 -1.51 18.90 10.59
N LEU A 359 -2.31 19.39 11.55
CA LEU A 359 -1.86 20.15 12.71
C LEU A 359 -1.46 19.23 13.88
N PHE A 360 -0.68 19.74 14.82
CA PHE A 360 -0.09 18.99 15.92
C PHE A 360 -0.72 19.31 17.28
N LEU A 361 -0.88 18.31 18.12
CA LEU A 361 -1.41 18.50 19.47
C LEU A 361 -0.44 19.28 20.35
N GLN A 362 -0.95 20.32 21.01
CA GLN A 362 -0.19 21.18 21.91
C GLN A 362 -1.08 21.65 23.05
N PRO A 363 -0.62 21.63 24.32
CA PRO A 363 -1.32 22.31 25.41
C PRO A 363 -1.31 23.84 25.21
N THR A 364 -2.35 24.51 25.65
CA THR A 364 -2.45 25.99 25.58
C THR A 364 -1.51 26.71 26.56
N GLY A 365 -0.84 25.98 27.42
CA GLY A 365 0.15 26.46 28.38
C GLY A 365 0.70 25.32 29.23
N THR A 366 1.52 25.61 30.23
CA THR A 366 2.20 24.62 31.07
C THR A 366 1.45 24.28 32.36
N ALA A 367 0.35 24.97 32.66
CA ALA A 367 -0.39 24.73 33.90
C ALA A 367 -1.25 23.45 33.84
N THR A 368 -1.49 22.85 35.01
CA THR A 368 -2.50 21.78 35.15
C THR A 368 -3.87 22.27 34.71
N GLY A 369 -4.61 21.45 33.96
CA GLY A 369 -5.91 21.79 33.40
C GLY A 369 -5.87 22.63 32.13
N ALA A 370 -4.68 22.96 31.60
CA ALA A 370 -4.59 23.60 30.30
C ALA A 370 -5.18 22.69 29.20
N ASP A 371 -6.04 23.25 28.37
CA ASP A 371 -6.65 22.52 27.25
C ASP A 371 -5.57 22.07 26.25
N VAL A 372 -5.77 20.91 25.62
CA VAL A 372 -4.96 20.49 24.48
C VAL A 372 -5.72 20.87 23.20
N VAL A 373 -5.00 21.53 22.31
CA VAL A 373 -5.50 22.02 21.01
C VAL A 373 -4.61 21.54 19.88
N GLN A 374 -5.08 21.68 18.65
CA GLN A 374 -4.21 21.50 17.47
C GLN A 374 -3.57 22.82 17.06
N GLN A 375 -2.26 22.79 16.68
CA GLN A 375 -1.48 23.96 16.29
C GLN A 375 -0.63 23.66 15.04
N ALA A 376 -0.21 24.73 14.35
CA ALA A 376 0.77 24.62 13.27
C ALA A 376 2.08 23.98 13.79
N ASP A 377 2.77 23.24 12.93
CA ASP A 377 4.05 22.62 13.27
C ASP A 377 5.12 23.68 13.54
N THR A 378 5.61 23.72 14.77
CA THR A 378 6.72 24.58 15.19
C THR A 378 7.93 23.79 15.67
N GLY A 379 7.79 22.47 15.88
CA GLY A 379 8.80 21.62 16.48
C GLY A 379 9.11 21.93 17.96
N ALA A 380 8.38 22.87 18.58
CA ALA A 380 8.58 23.29 19.95
C ALA A 380 8.34 22.15 20.97
N THR A 381 8.96 22.25 22.14
CA THR A 381 8.84 21.25 23.23
C THR A 381 7.39 21.04 23.70
N GLY A 382 6.54 22.06 23.61
CA GLY A 382 5.11 21.97 23.87
C GLY A 382 4.33 21.07 22.91
N GLN A 383 4.87 20.78 21.71
CA GLN A 383 4.29 19.82 20.76
C GLN A 383 4.86 18.40 20.91
N GLN A 384 5.84 18.21 21.81
CA GLN A 384 6.55 16.95 21.96
C GLN A 384 6.03 16.20 23.19
N TRP A 385 5.81 14.88 22.99
CA TRP A 385 5.22 14.00 23.98
C TRP A 385 6.07 12.76 24.17
N ARG A 386 6.37 12.41 25.41
CA ARG A 386 6.94 11.11 25.74
C ARG A 386 5.82 10.08 25.80
N VAL A 387 5.99 8.98 25.10
CA VAL A 387 5.08 7.84 25.17
C VAL A 387 5.45 6.98 26.36
N VAL A 388 4.52 6.77 27.28
CA VAL A 388 4.65 5.78 28.37
C VAL A 388 3.84 4.56 27.96
N ASP A 389 4.54 3.46 27.75
CA ASP A 389 3.92 2.19 27.32
C ASP A 389 3.45 1.40 28.55
N HIS A 390 2.19 0.94 28.53
CA HIS A 390 1.58 0.11 29.58
C HIS A 390 1.38 -1.34 29.11
N GLY A 391 1.86 -1.69 27.90
CA GLY A 391 1.60 -2.99 27.26
C GLY A 391 0.26 -3.06 26.54
N GLY A 392 0.12 -4.01 25.60
CA GLY A 392 -1.16 -4.26 24.89
C GLY A 392 -1.68 -3.05 24.09
N ASP A 393 -0.80 -2.24 23.47
CA ASP A 393 -1.15 -1.00 22.76
C ASP A 393 -1.76 0.12 23.65
N VAL A 394 -1.63 0.02 24.96
CA VAL A 394 -2.09 1.04 25.92
C VAL A 394 -0.94 1.99 26.24
N ILE A 395 -1.16 3.29 26.05
CA ILE A 395 -0.14 4.33 26.27
C ILE A 395 -0.71 5.47 27.12
N SER A 396 0.20 6.21 27.75
CA SER A 396 -0.01 7.59 28.19
C SER A 396 0.93 8.54 27.41
N LEU A 397 0.52 9.77 27.22
CA LEU A 397 1.30 10.82 26.57
C LEU A 397 1.66 11.88 27.60
N VAL A 398 2.97 12.07 27.86
CA VAL A 398 3.47 13.07 28.81
C VAL A 398 4.16 14.18 28.04
N ASN A 399 3.68 15.40 28.16
CA ASN A 399 4.20 16.54 27.43
C ASN A 399 5.63 16.88 27.89
N ARG A 400 6.52 17.15 26.93
CA ARG A 400 7.94 17.42 27.21
C ARG A 400 8.17 18.73 27.94
N GLU A 401 7.37 19.76 27.66
CA GLU A 401 7.55 21.08 28.23
C GLU A 401 7.00 21.17 29.68
N SER A 402 5.78 20.68 29.89
CA SER A 402 5.08 20.79 31.17
C SER A 402 5.35 19.61 32.11
N GLY A 403 5.76 18.45 31.58
CA GLY A 403 5.84 17.20 32.36
C GLY A 403 4.45 16.62 32.72
N LEU A 404 3.36 17.20 32.24
CA LEU A 404 1.99 16.78 32.53
C LEU A 404 1.47 15.78 31.49
N ALA A 405 0.55 14.90 31.88
CA ALA A 405 -0.03 13.89 31.01
C ALA A 405 -1.27 14.39 30.30
N LEU A 406 -1.52 13.87 29.09
CA LEU A 406 -2.80 13.99 28.39
C LEU A 406 -3.89 13.35 29.26
N ASP A 407 -4.97 14.08 29.52
CA ASP A 407 -5.95 13.73 30.55
C ASP A 407 -7.37 14.07 30.08
N VAL A 408 -8.29 13.10 30.16
CA VAL A 408 -9.70 13.40 29.98
C VAL A 408 -10.24 14.03 31.26
N TRP A 409 -10.61 15.29 31.16
CA TRP A 409 -10.97 16.15 32.27
C TRP A 409 -12.01 15.54 33.20
N GLU A 410 -11.73 15.55 34.51
CA GLU A 410 -12.63 15.10 35.58
C GLU A 410 -13.14 13.65 35.39
N HIS A 411 -12.39 12.78 34.71
CA HIS A 411 -12.83 11.43 34.37
C HIS A 411 -14.20 11.37 33.67
N SER A 412 -14.60 12.43 32.97
CA SER A 412 -15.87 12.49 32.27
C SER A 412 -16.00 11.37 31.26
N THR A 413 -17.17 10.76 31.15
CA THR A 413 -17.52 9.78 30.12
C THR A 413 -18.43 10.34 29.04
N ALA A 414 -18.75 11.65 29.09
CA ALA A 414 -19.63 12.32 28.13
C ALA A 414 -18.92 12.58 26.79
N ASP A 415 -19.69 12.59 25.69
CA ASP A 415 -19.23 13.16 24.41
C ASP A 415 -19.03 14.67 24.57
N GLY A 416 -17.96 15.21 23.93
CA GLY A 416 -17.59 16.60 24.04
C GLY A 416 -16.78 16.95 25.30
N ALA A 417 -16.49 16.00 26.18
CA ALA A 417 -15.63 16.26 27.33
C ALA A 417 -14.22 16.64 26.84
N ARG A 418 -13.70 17.73 27.39
CA ARG A 418 -12.38 18.25 27.00
C ARG A 418 -11.26 17.30 27.38
N ILE A 419 -10.23 17.25 26.57
CA ILE A 419 -8.95 16.64 26.89
C ILE A 419 -7.97 17.76 27.19
N SER A 420 -7.38 17.70 28.39
CA SER A 420 -6.43 18.68 28.93
C SER A 420 -5.11 18.00 29.30
N GLN A 421 -4.27 18.70 30.03
CA GLN A 421 -3.13 18.07 30.67
C GLN A 421 -3.27 18.11 32.20
N TRP A 422 -2.80 17.06 32.88
CA TRP A 422 -2.83 16.94 34.35
C TRP A 422 -1.62 16.21 34.89
N ILE A 423 -1.41 16.30 36.21
CA ILE A 423 -0.33 15.55 36.88
C ILE A 423 -0.45 14.07 36.51
N TYR A 424 0.65 13.50 36.00
CA TYR A 424 0.68 12.10 35.60
C TYR A 424 0.47 11.17 36.81
N SER A 425 -0.62 10.44 36.81
CA SER A 425 -0.95 9.43 37.82
C SER A 425 -1.05 8.01 37.24
N GLY A 426 -1.10 7.90 35.91
CA GLY A 426 -1.38 6.64 35.21
C GLY A 426 -2.80 6.14 35.42
N SER A 427 -3.74 7.00 35.79
CA SER A 427 -5.17 6.66 35.90
C SER A 427 -5.80 6.33 34.54
N PRO A 428 -6.92 5.58 34.50
CA PRO A 428 -7.53 5.15 33.23
C PRO A 428 -7.93 6.30 32.28
N ASN A 429 -8.21 7.50 32.79
CA ASN A 429 -8.50 8.70 31.99
C ASN A 429 -7.24 9.34 31.35
N GLN A 430 -6.03 8.87 31.75
CA GLN A 430 -4.74 9.23 31.18
C GLN A 430 -4.14 8.10 30.34
N ARG A 431 -4.85 6.98 30.18
CA ARG A 431 -4.46 5.83 29.38
C ARG A 431 -5.32 5.71 28.16
N PHE A 432 -4.67 5.57 27.01
CA PHE A 432 -5.34 5.46 25.73
C PHE A 432 -4.88 4.21 24.99
N THR A 433 -5.83 3.39 24.54
CA THR A 433 -5.52 2.29 23.62
C THR A 433 -5.30 2.86 22.22
N ARG A 434 -4.14 2.59 21.65
CA ARG A 434 -3.85 2.89 20.24
C ARG A 434 -4.50 1.82 19.37
N ARG A 435 -5.51 2.18 18.61
CA ARG A 435 -6.08 1.30 17.60
C ARG A 435 -5.61 1.76 16.23
N ARG A 436 -4.84 0.94 15.55
CA ARG A 436 -4.37 1.23 14.19
C ARG A 436 -5.57 1.32 13.24
N VAL A 437 -5.58 2.33 12.35
CA VAL A 437 -6.62 2.59 11.35
C VAL A 437 -6.09 2.40 9.94
#